data_acf5a4e495357d9aa745bb16da8aa34e
#
_entry.id   acf5a4e495357d9aa745bb16da8aa34e
#
_cell.length_a   1.000
_cell.length_b   1.000
_cell.length_c   1.000
_cell.angle_alpha   90.00
_cell.angle_beta   90.00
_cell.angle_gamma   90.00
#
_symmetry.space_group_name_H-M   'P 1'
#
loop_
_entity.id
_entity.type
_entity.pdbx_description
1 polymer ?
#
loop_
_entity_poly.entity_id
_entity_poly.type
_entity_poly.pdbx_seq_one_letter_code
_entity_poly.pdbx_strand_id
1 'polypeptide(L)'
;RDKFLMPNDNVEVKAIFEKDAPPAPTEFIVTFDGNGGTSSVGSMTTTNQKLTSLPSASRSGSYSFDGWYTKKSGGTKITTDTVFSANTTVYAHWTYTGGGGGGYNPPVTYYTLRFETGGGSDIPSVREAYNTYIDLTKYVPTWRGHTFIGWYTERSLMNKVSGVYLTKDMTVYAGWRVNENPGTGANPFTDVSEKDWFYGDVMFVYENGLMLGTSKTLFSPHGTATRGMMATILWRMEGSPVPKGKNSFTDVEAEKWYADAITWTAENGIFAGYGKDKFGPDDPITREQLAAIFYRYADYKGYDLTVKGNLDKFKDADKITDYAKTAMQWAVGSGLMKGKSGNLLDPQGTATRAEIAAMLHRFIEKYELVQGKAPGGLMGWIDPKRLKSQRPATAAC
;
A
#
# COMPACT_ATOMS: atom_id res chain seq x y z
N ARG A 1 -23.87 -18.51 3.68
CA ARG A 1 -25.01 -19.08 4.48
C ARG A 1 -25.03 -20.56 4.20
N ASP A 2 -24.46 -21.34 5.10
CA ASP A 2 -24.52 -22.79 5.04
C ASP A 2 -25.96 -23.22 5.32
N LYS A 3 -26.56 -23.90 4.36
CA LYS A 3 -27.89 -24.46 4.53
C LYS A 3 -27.76 -25.81 5.19
N PHE A 4 -28.27 -25.93 6.40
CA PHE A 4 -28.43 -27.22 7.06
C PHE A 4 -29.64 -27.96 6.43
N LEU A 5 -29.38 -29.14 5.87
CA LEU A 5 -30.43 -30.03 5.36
C LEU A 5 -30.95 -30.85 6.54
N MET A 6 -32.23 -30.66 6.89
CA MET A 6 -32.92 -31.44 7.93
C MET A 6 -33.10 -32.87 7.45
N PRO A 7 -32.56 -33.88 8.17
CA PRO A 7 -32.97 -35.27 7.93
C PRO A 7 -34.40 -35.50 8.35
N ASN A 8 -35.00 -36.59 7.88
CA ASN A 8 -36.42 -36.92 8.14
C ASN A 8 -36.72 -37.29 9.60
N ASP A 9 -35.75 -37.25 10.51
CA ASP A 9 -35.91 -37.56 11.94
C ASP A 9 -35.83 -36.27 12.76
N ASN A 10 -36.40 -36.34 14.00
CA ASN A 10 -36.33 -35.23 14.94
C ASN A 10 -34.88 -34.91 15.29
N VAL A 11 -34.44 -33.71 14.96
CA VAL A 11 -33.09 -33.20 15.29
C VAL A 11 -33.18 -32.20 16.42
N GLU A 12 -32.55 -32.49 17.55
CA GLU A 12 -32.37 -31.55 18.65
C GLU A 12 -31.08 -30.74 18.43
N VAL A 13 -31.21 -29.43 18.22
CA VAL A 13 -30.07 -28.52 18.11
C VAL A 13 -29.90 -27.84 19.47
N LYS A 14 -28.77 -28.10 20.14
CA LYS A 14 -28.38 -27.43 21.39
C LYS A 14 -27.41 -26.30 21.09
N ALA A 15 -27.73 -25.08 21.51
CA ALA A 15 -26.78 -23.98 21.54
C ALA A 15 -25.76 -24.23 22.66
N ILE A 16 -24.49 -24.23 22.31
CA ILE A 16 -23.38 -24.23 23.27
C ILE A 16 -22.94 -22.79 23.42
N PHE A 17 -23.10 -22.25 24.62
CA PHE A 17 -22.56 -20.92 24.95
C PHE A 17 -21.20 -21.13 25.61
N GLU A 18 -20.14 -20.55 25.02
CA GLU A 18 -18.87 -20.42 25.71
C GLU A 18 -19.02 -19.32 26.78
N LYS A 19 -18.49 -19.59 27.97
CA LYS A 19 -18.46 -18.58 29.03
C LYS A 19 -17.50 -17.46 28.58
N ASP A 20 -18.02 -16.24 28.52
CA ASP A 20 -17.20 -15.07 28.23
C ASP A 20 -15.94 -15.05 29.12
N ALA A 21 -14.79 -14.75 28.54
CA ALA A 21 -13.58 -14.54 29.29
C ALA A 21 -13.82 -13.44 30.34
N PRO A 22 -13.23 -13.56 31.55
CA PRO A 22 -13.36 -12.49 32.54
C PRO A 22 -12.96 -11.15 31.92
N PRO A 23 -13.68 -10.06 32.20
CA PRO A 23 -13.32 -8.76 31.68
C PRO A 23 -11.88 -8.44 32.05
N ALA A 24 -11.11 -7.91 31.12
CA ALA A 24 -9.72 -7.49 31.36
C ALA A 24 -9.69 -6.49 32.55
N PRO A 25 -8.66 -6.53 33.39
CA PRO A 25 -8.56 -5.60 34.50
C PRO A 25 -8.61 -4.16 34.00
N THR A 26 -9.42 -3.32 34.63
CA THR A 26 -9.62 -1.92 34.27
C THR A 26 -8.68 -0.97 35.02
N GLU A 27 -7.94 -1.51 36.00
CA GLU A 27 -7.03 -0.77 36.87
C GLU A 27 -5.60 -1.30 36.76
N PHE A 28 -4.66 -0.39 36.58
CA PHE A 28 -3.23 -0.67 36.48
C PHE A 28 -2.45 0.31 37.35
N ILE A 29 -1.28 -0.12 37.87
CA ILE A 29 -0.39 0.72 38.63
C ILE A 29 0.60 1.39 37.69
N VAL A 30 0.65 2.73 37.70
CA VAL A 30 1.64 3.54 37.00
C VAL A 30 2.63 4.07 38.01
N THR A 31 3.89 3.67 37.90
CA THR A 31 5.00 4.09 38.74
C THR A 31 5.74 5.29 38.12
N PHE A 32 6.06 6.31 38.88
CA PHE A 32 6.69 7.55 38.42
C PHE A 32 8.15 7.60 38.81
N ASP A 33 9.06 7.32 37.90
CA ASP A 33 10.52 7.46 38.09
C ASP A 33 10.94 8.91 37.78
N GLY A 34 11.46 9.61 38.76
CA GLY A 34 11.88 11.00 38.61
C GLY A 34 13.06 11.21 37.65
N ASN A 35 13.74 10.15 37.17
CA ASN A 35 14.82 10.18 36.18
C ASN A 35 15.87 11.28 36.45
N GLY A 36 16.42 11.25 37.64
CA GLY A 36 17.38 12.25 38.14
C GLY A 36 16.75 13.43 38.91
N GLY A 37 15.42 13.42 39.05
CA GLY A 37 14.65 14.28 39.94
C GLY A 37 13.77 13.46 40.89
N THR A 38 12.81 14.11 41.54
CA THR A 38 11.88 13.50 42.50
C THR A 38 10.44 13.75 42.02
N SER A 39 9.62 12.69 41.92
CA SER A 39 8.19 12.80 41.72
C SER A 39 7.46 13.18 42.99
N SER A 40 6.40 13.97 42.91
CA SER A 40 5.50 14.26 44.03
C SER A 40 4.73 13.05 44.54
N VAL A 41 4.59 12.02 43.70
CA VAL A 41 3.91 10.76 44.00
C VAL A 41 4.69 9.59 43.36
N GLY A 42 4.92 8.52 44.14
CA GLY A 42 5.69 7.36 43.66
C GLY A 42 4.92 6.49 42.64
N SER A 43 3.60 6.33 42.83
CA SER A 43 2.74 5.59 41.92
C SER A 43 1.27 6.00 42.05
N MET A 44 0.49 5.76 41.01
CA MET A 44 -0.96 5.97 40.99
C MET A 44 -1.65 4.77 40.31
N THR A 45 -2.88 4.49 40.75
CA THR A 45 -3.72 3.49 40.09
C THR A 45 -4.60 4.18 39.05
N THR A 46 -4.73 3.56 37.88
CA THR A 46 -5.61 4.06 36.83
C THR A 46 -7.08 3.84 37.19
N THR A 47 -7.95 4.69 36.66
CA THR A 47 -9.42 4.47 36.66
C THR A 47 -9.84 4.30 35.20
N ASN A 48 -10.51 3.20 34.87
CA ASN A 48 -10.85 2.86 33.50
C ASN A 48 -9.62 2.95 32.56
N GLN A 49 -8.49 2.37 33.01
CA GLN A 49 -7.22 2.35 32.24
C GLN A 49 -6.56 3.71 32.03
N LYS A 50 -7.02 4.79 32.65
CA LYS A 50 -6.45 6.14 32.52
C LYS A 50 -6.11 6.74 33.88
N LEU A 51 -5.15 7.65 33.90
CA LEU A 51 -4.85 8.47 35.06
C LEU A 51 -5.79 9.69 35.10
N THR A 52 -6.34 10.00 36.26
CA THR A 52 -7.19 11.17 36.45
C THR A 52 -6.39 12.49 36.52
N SER A 53 -5.13 12.40 36.86
CA SER A 53 -4.18 13.52 36.91
C SER A 53 -2.75 13.00 36.77
N LEU A 54 -1.81 13.89 36.46
CA LEU A 54 -0.38 13.58 36.46
C LEU A 54 0.32 14.29 37.60
N PRO A 55 1.20 13.61 38.35
CA PRO A 55 1.94 14.23 39.43
C PRO A 55 2.99 15.21 38.90
N SER A 56 3.34 16.22 39.72
CA SER A 56 4.46 17.08 39.45
C SER A 56 5.78 16.36 39.78
N ALA A 57 6.87 16.86 39.20
CA ALA A 57 8.20 16.42 39.59
C ALA A 57 9.14 17.63 39.75
N SER A 58 10.18 17.50 40.56
CA SER A 58 11.20 18.51 40.79
C SER A 58 12.59 17.92 40.66
N ARG A 59 13.55 18.73 40.20
CA ARG A 59 14.95 18.36 40.11
C ARG A 59 15.82 19.51 40.59
N SER A 60 16.83 19.19 41.42
CA SER A 60 17.79 20.18 41.87
C SER A 60 18.64 20.74 40.73
N GLY A 61 19.00 22.00 40.77
CA GLY A 61 19.66 22.74 39.70
C GLY A 61 18.66 23.43 38.78
N SER A 62 19.16 24.04 37.70
CA SER A 62 18.34 24.80 36.74
C SER A 62 17.71 23.88 35.73
N TYR A 63 16.69 23.10 36.13
CA TYR A 63 15.92 22.21 35.28
C TYR A 63 14.44 22.51 35.39
N SER A 64 13.73 22.54 34.27
CA SER A 64 12.26 22.55 34.21
C SER A 64 11.75 21.16 33.91
N PHE A 65 10.60 20.80 34.46
CA PHE A 65 9.93 19.55 34.24
C PHE A 65 9.11 19.60 32.94
N ASP A 66 9.43 18.72 32.00
CA ASP A 66 8.77 18.69 30.68
C ASP A 66 7.56 17.75 30.64
N GLY A 67 7.46 16.84 31.62
CA GLY A 67 6.39 15.88 31.73
C GLY A 67 6.87 14.43 31.90
N TRP A 68 5.92 13.52 31.92
CA TRP A 68 6.14 12.10 32.07
C TRP A 68 6.21 11.41 30.70
N TYR A 69 7.08 10.41 30.54
CA TYR A 69 7.33 9.72 29.29
C TYR A 69 7.48 8.21 29.51
N THR A 70 7.22 7.42 28.47
CA THR A 70 7.30 5.95 28.52
C THR A 70 8.73 5.40 28.65
N LYS A 71 9.76 6.22 28.45
CA LYS A 71 11.20 5.84 28.53
C LYS A 71 12.02 6.92 29.21
N LYS A 72 13.19 6.54 29.78
CA LYS A 72 14.14 7.47 30.42
C LYS A 72 14.71 8.51 29.45
N SER A 73 14.82 8.17 28.16
CA SER A 73 15.23 9.06 27.09
C SER A 73 14.36 8.79 25.88
N GLY A 74 13.79 9.83 25.27
CA GLY A 74 12.76 9.69 24.24
C GLY A 74 11.48 9.07 24.82
N GLY A 75 10.78 8.25 24.02
CA GLY A 75 9.51 7.67 24.42
C GLY A 75 8.32 8.62 24.19
N THR A 76 7.13 8.14 24.48
CA THR A 76 5.88 8.89 24.31
C THR A 76 5.54 9.66 25.56
N LYS A 77 5.15 10.93 25.40
CA LYS A 77 4.68 11.75 26.51
C LYS A 77 3.35 11.22 27.04
N ILE A 78 3.26 11.07 28.35
CA ILE A 78 2.06 10.62 29.05
C ILE A 78 1.14 11.82 29.27
N THR A 79 -0.13 11.63 29.00
CA THR A 79 -1.22 12.56 29.28
C THR A 79 -2.32 11.86 30.07
N THR A 80 -3.31 12.59 30.53
CA THR A 80 -4.51 12.00 31.17
C THR A 80 -5.34 11.15 30.20
N ASP A 81 -5.14 11.31 28.88
CA ASP A 81 -5.79 10.49 27.86
C ASP A 81 -5.05 9.19 27.52
N THR A 82 -3.83 9.02 28.07
CA THR A 82 -3.04 7.80 27.85
C THR A 82 -3.74 6.59 28.45
N VAL A 83 -3.95 5.56 27.63
CA VAL A 83 -4.55 4.28 28.05
C VAL A 83 -3.45 3.31 28.41
N PHE A 84 -3.53 2.76 29.62
CA PHE A 84 -2.61 1.75 30.15
C PHE A 84 -3.26 0.37 30.07
N SER A 85 -2.56 -0.59 29.50
CA SER A 85 -3.01 -1.99 29.39
C SER A 85 -2.26 -2.95 30.33
N ALA A 86 -1.30 -2.43 31.10
CA ALA A 86 -0.51 -3.16 32.09
C ALA A 86 0.10 -2.19 33.12
N ASN A 87 0.58 -2.74 34.24
CA ASN A 87 1.41 -1.99 35.18
C ASN A 87 2.65 -1.44 34.45
N THR A 88 2.91 -0.14 34.58
CA THR A 88 3.90 0.56 33.75
C THR A 88 4.72 1.53 34.60
N THR A 89 6.02 1.65 34.30
CA THR A 89 6.86 2.74 34.84
C THR A 89 6.99 3.83 33.79
N VAL A 90 6.77 5.08 34.23
CA VAL A 90 6.93 6.29 33.39
C VAL A 90 8.05 7.16 34.01
N TYR A 91 8.72 7.93 33.17
CA TYR A 91 9.96 8.62 33.51
C TYR A 91 9.81 10.12 33.30
N ALA A 92 10.29 10.91 34.27
CA ALA A 92 10.35 12.36 34.11
C ALA A 92 11.38 12.76 33.05
N HIS A 93 11.03 13.74 32.22
CA HIS A 93 11.97 14.44 31.36
C HIS A 93 12.20 15.87 31.84
N TRP A 94 13.40 16.37 31.54
CA TRP A 94 13.89 17.62 32.08
C TRP A 94 14.57 18.46 31.00
N THR A 95 14.22 19.74 30.94
CA THR A 95 14.95 20.75 30.17
C THR A 95 15.86 21.56 31.06
N TYR A 96 17.14 21.69 30.73
CA TYR A 96 18.08 22.53 31.48
C TYR A 96 17.78 24.01 31.20
N THR A 97 17.51 24.77 32.27
CA THR A 97 17.14 26.20 32.23
C THR A 97 18.22 27.12 32.80
N GLY A 98 19.42 26.58 33.11
CA GLY A 98 20.54 27.32 33.71
C GLY A 98 21.00 28.44 32.80
N GLY A 99 20.76 29.66 33.23
CA GLY A 99 21.18 30.88 32.56
C GLY A 99 22.63 31.24 32.86
N GLY A 100 23.35 31.65 31.87
CA GLY A 100 24.67 32.26 31.98
C GLY A 100 25.29 32.55 30.63
N GLY A 101 25.09 33.74 30.08
CA GLY A 101 26.01 34.42 29.18
C GLY A 101 26.05 33.96 27.72
N GLY A 102 25.57 34.79 26.79
CA GLY A 102 25.90 34.75 25.39
C GLY A 102 25.12 33.70 24.61
N GLY A 103 23.98 34.11 24.03
CA GLY A 103 23.09 33.24 23.29
C GLY A 103 23.74 32.57 22.07
N TYR A 104 24.21 31.35 22.24
CA TYR A 104 24.28 30.39 21.16
C TYR A 104 22.98 29.56 21.20
N ASN A 105 22.01 30.01 20.46
CA ASN A 105 20.92 29.13 20.08
C ASN A 105 21.50 28.19 19.00
N PRO A 106 21.73 26.90 19.28
CA PRO A 106 22.12 25.99 18.22
C PRO A 106 21.03 26.01 17.13
N PRO A 107 21.40 26.00 15.87
CA PRO A 107 20.42 26.03 14.78
C PRO A 107 19.44 24.86 14.99
N VAL A 108 18.14 25.18 15.04
CA VAL A 108 17.10 24.16 15.15
C VAL A 108 17.13 23.33 13.86
N THR A 109 17.46 22.05 14.00
CA THR A 109 17.46 21.13 12.86
C THR A 109 16.03 20.69 12.59
N TYR A 110 15.59 20.86 11.35
CA TYR A 110 14.26 20.47 10.90
C TYR A 110 14.35 19.21 10.04
N TYR A 111 13.36 18.34 10.20
CA TYR A 111 13.21 17.13 9.40
C TYR A 111 11.83 17.08 8.75
N THR A 112 11.71 16.29 7.71
CA THR A 112 10.47 16.14 6.92
C THR A 112 9.91 14.74 7.10
N LEU A 113 8.63 14.68 7.45
CA LEU A 113 7.83 13.47 7.39
C LEU A 113 7.05 13.45 6.07
N ARG A 114 7.24 12.41 5.28
CA ARG A 114 6.50 12.15 4.04
C ARG A 114 5.46 11.06 4.26
N PHE A 115 4.35 11.19 3.56
CA PHE A 115 3.25 10.24 3.62
C PHE A 115 3.14 9.52 2.28
N GLU A 116 3.45 8.22 2.28
CA GLU A 116 3.27 7.35 1.12
C GLU A 116 1.89 6.68 1.24
N THR A 117 0.93 7.16 0.48
CA THR A 117 -0.47 6.73 0.60
C THR A 117 -0.78 5.47 -0.20
N GLY A 118 0.14 5.01 -1.07
CA GLY A 118 0.02 3.73 -1.78
C GLY A 118 -1.19 3.61 -2.71
N GLY A 119 -1.76 4.74 -3.13
CA GLY A 119 -2.98 4.78 -3.97
C GLY A 119 -4.15 5.52 -3.33
N GLY A 120 -4.05 5.84 -2.04
CA GLY A 120 -5.00 6.74 -1.36
C GLY A 120 -4.80 8.21 -1.73
N SER A 121 -5.68 9.07 -1.23
CA SER A 121 -5.58 10.52 -1.41
C SER A 121 -4.26 11.05 -0.84
N ASP A 122 -3.66 12.01 -1.53
CA ASP A 122 -2.40 12.61 -1.12
C ASP A 122 -2.53 13.34 0.22
N ILE A 123 -1.47 13.22 1.04
CA ILE A 123 -1.30 13.97 2.28
C ILE A 123 -0.01 14.78 2.17
N PRO A 124 -0.07 16.11 2.37
CA PRO A 124 1.12 16.95 2.33
C PRO A 124 2.16 16.53 3.37
N SER A 125 3.43 16.61 3.02
CA SER A 125 4.53 16.36 3.97
C SER A 125 4.51 17.38 5.11
N VAL A 126 4.96 16.95 6.29
CA VAL A 126 5.09 17.77 7.50
C VAL A 126 6.56 18.01 7.78
N ARG A 127 6.95 19.28 8.00
CA ARG A 127 8.31 19.66 8.35
C ARG A 127 8.33 20.30 9.75
N GLU A 128 9.02 19.63 10.68
CA GLU A 128 9.07 20.05 12.08
C GLU A 128 10.49 19.95 12.64
N ALA A 129 10.71 20.57 13.80
CA ALA A 129 11.98 20.53 14.49
C ALA A 129 12.34 19.11 14.95
N TYR A 130 13.64 18.86 15.09
CA TYR A 130 14.16 17.62 15.66
C TYR A 130 13.41 17.23 16.94
N ASN A 131 13.04 15.95 17.02
CA ASN A 131 12.35 15.34 18.16
C ASN A 131 10.90 15.84 18.39
N THR A 132 10.28 16.51 17.42
CA THR A 132 8.84 16.81 17.47
C THR A 132 8.04 15.52 17.27
N TYR A 133 7.04 15.30 18.11
CA TYR A 133 6.09 14.20 17.96
C TYR A 133 5.01 14.57 16.95
N ILE A 134 4.82 13.73 15.95
CA ILE A 134 3.76 13.86 14.94
C ILE A 134 2.70 12.79 15.21
N ASP A 135 1.50 13.24 15.58
CA ASP A 135 0.33 12.37 15.75
C ASP A 135 -0.25 12.01 14.39
N LEU A 136 -0.04 10.77 13.97
CA LEU A 136 -0.45 10.27 12.66
C LEU A 136 -1.96 9.97 12.57
N THR A 137 -2.67 9.93 13.69
CA THR A 137 -4.12 9.70 13.69
C THR A 137 -4.91 10.85 13.04
N LYS A 138 -4.29 12.03 12.94
CA LYS A 138 -4.85 13.22 12.28
C LYS A 138 -4.76 13.16 10.76
N TYR A 139 -3.96 12.26 10.22
CA TYR A 139 -3.68 12.13 8.79
C TYR A 139 -4.34 10.86 8.29
N VAL A 140 -5.57 10.96 7.79
CA VAL A 140 -6.37 9.84 7.34
C VAL A 140 -6.61 9.97 5.83
N PRO A 141 -5.82 9.26 5.00
CA PRO A 141 -6.10 9.25 3.57
C PRO A 141 -7.37 8.45 3.28
N THR A 142 -7.98 8.73 2.14
CA THR A 142 -9.13 8.01 1.63
C THR A 142 -8.76 7.25 0.37
N TRP A 143 -9.26 6.03 0.24
CA TRP A 143 -9.14 5.23 -0.96
C TRP A 143 -10.43 4.45 -1.17
N ARG A 144 -11.06 4.67 -2.32
CA ARG A 144 -12.34 4.02 -2.61
C ARG A 144 -12.15 2.50 -2.67
N GLY A 145 -13.12 1.75 -2.14
CA GLY A 145 -13.05 0.30 -2.05
C GLY A 145 -12.08 -0.23 -0.99
N HIS A 146 -11.44 0.67 -0.23
CA HIS A 146 -10.48 0.30 0.80
C HIS A 146 -10.81 0.98 2.12
N THR A 147 -10.50 0.29 3.21
CA THR A 147 -10.52 0.85 4.56
C THR A 147 -9.09 1.14 5.00
N PHE A 148 -8.81 2.39 5.36
CA PHE A 148 -7.54 2.75 5.96
C PHE A 148 -7.35 2.03 7.30
N ILE A 149 -6.28 1.27 7.44
CA ILE A 149 -5.98 0.48 8.64
C ILE A 149 -4.86 1.06 9.49
N GLY A 150 -4.24 2.15 9.06
CA GLY A 150 -3.24 2.90 9.83
C GLY A 150 -1.96 3.16 9.06
N TRP A 151 -1.04 3.89 9.75
CA TRP A 151 0.29 4.19 9.24
C TRP A 151 1.31 3.18 9.72
N TYR A 152 2.36 2.96 8.93
CA TYR A 152 3.46 2.02 9.19
C TYR A 152 4.80 2.69 8.92
N THR A 153 5.86 2.28 9.63
CA THR A 153 7.21 2.86 9.46
C THR A 153 7.96 2.32 8.26
N GLU A 154 7.47 1.25 7.63
CA GLU A 154 8.06 0.63 6.44
C GLU A 154 6.99 0.12 5.48
N ARG A 155 7.38 -0.03 4.21
CA ARG A 155 6.50 -0.53 3.13
C ARG A 155 5.99 -1.96 3.36
N SER A 156 6.70 -2.77 4.13
CA SER A 156 6.28 -4.12 4.49
C SER A 156 5.06 -4.17 5.41
N LEU A 157 4.61 -3.02 5.92
CA LEU A 157 3.46 -2.87 6.81
C LEU A 157 3.51 -3.79 8.04
N MET A 158 4.70 -3.98 8.63
CA MET A 158 4.88 -4.81 9.81
C MET A 158 4.74 -4.01 11.11
N ASN A 159 5.31 -2.79 11.15
CA ASN A 159 5.30 -1.96 12.35
C ASN A 159 4.29 -0.81 12.22
N LYS A 160 3.07 -1.06 12.70
CA LYS A 160 2.02 -0.06 12.76
C LYS A 160 2.32 0.98 13.83
N VAL A 161 2.11 2.26 13.52
CA VAL A 161 2.35 3.39 14.42
C VAL A 161 1.16 4.36 14.41
N SER A 162 0.86 4.93 15.57
CA SER A 162 -0.12 6.02 15.71
C SER A 162 0.54 7.40 15.74
N GLY A 163 1.86 7.45 15.84
CA GLY A 163 2.65 8.68 15.81
C GLY A 163 4.15 8.37 15.77
N VAL A 164 4.94 9.34 15.37
CA VAL A 164 6.40 9.23 15.27
C VAL A 164 7.09 10.47 15.83
N TYR A 165 8.29 10.28 16.38
CA TYR A 165 9.20 11.39 16.69
C TYR A 165 10.09 11.67 15.48
N LEU A 166 10.14 12.91 15.05
CA LEU A 166 10.88 13.33 13.87
C LEU A 166 12.35 13.54 14.20
N THR A 167 13.13 12.45 14.21
CA THR A 167 14.57 12.46 14.52
C THR A 167 15.48 12.50 13.29
N LYS A 168 14.90 12.31 12.12
CA LYS A 168 15.49 12.37 10.76
C LYS A 168 14.39 12.53 9.74
N ASP A 169 14.71 12.76 8.48
CA ASP A 169 13.74 12.62 7.40
C ASP A 169 13.18 11.20 7.40
N MET A 170 11.86 11.10 7.38
CA MET A 170 11.13 9.84 7.52
C MET A 170 10.01 9.75 6.48
N THR A 171 9.63 8.52 6.16
CA THR A 171 8.42 8.23 5.38
C THR A 171 7.56 7.25 6.16
N VAL A 172 6.27 7.50 6.21
CA VAL A 172 5.28 6.55 6.72
C VAL A 172 4.38 6.08 5.59
N TYR A 173 3.95 4.82 5.69
CA TYR A 173 3.24 4.11 4.63
C TYR A 173 1.84 3.78 5.09
N ALA A 174 0.86 4.12 4.26
CA ALA A 174 -0.54 3.81 4.53
C ALA A 174 -0.81 2.30 4.36
N GLY A 175 -1.42 1.70 5.36
CA GLY A 175 -1.96 0.35 5.25
C GLY A 175 -3.42 0.39 4.86
N TRP A 176 -3.82 -0.53 3.97
CA TRP A 176 -5.17 -0.62 3.44
C TRP A 176 -5.72 -2.04 3.56
N ARG A 177 -7.00 -2.15 3.81
CA ARG A 177 -7.78 -3.39 3.70
C ARG A 177 -8.81 -3.20 2.60
N VAL A 178 -8.85 -4.11 1.65
CA VAL A 178 -9.92 -4.15 0.65
C VAL A 178 -11.25 -4.43 1.35
N ASN A 179 -12.27 -3.70 1.00
CA ASN A 179 -13.61 -3.96 1.49
C ASN A 179 -14.16 -5.20 0.76
N GLU A 180 -14.66 -6.18 1.50
CA GLU A 180 -15.18 -7.46 0.96
C GLU A 180 -16.38 -7.29 0.02
N ASN A 181 -17.01 -6.11 0.06
CA ASN A 181 -17.92 -5.61 -0.94
C ASN A 181 -17.37 -4.23 -1.36
N PRO A 182 -16.61 -4.12 -2.46
CA PRO A 182 -16.42 -2.82 -3.10
C PRO A 182 -17.83 -2.35 -3.44
N GLY A 183 -18.35 -1.47 -2.61
CA GLY A 183 -19.73 -1.01 -2.73
C GLY A 183 -20.00 -0.60 -4.16
N THR A 184 -21.20 -0.83 -4.63
CA THR A 184 -21.79 -0.25 -5.84
C THR A 184 -21.74 1.28 -5.74
N GLY A 185 -20.53 1.82 -5.65
CA GLY A 185 -20.29 3.23 -5.55
C GLY A 185 -20.55 3.88 -6.88
N ALA A 186 -21.29 4.97 -6.88
CA ALA A 186 -21.55 5.75 -8.07
C ALA A 186 -20.25 6.00 -8.87
N ASN A 187 -20.31 5.82 -10.17
CA ASN A 187 -19.22 6.16 -11.08
C ASN A 187 -18.77 7.61 -10.85
N PRO A 188 -17.50 7.88 -10.47
CA PRO A 188 -17.04 9.23 -10.24
C PRO A 188 -16.70 9.96 -11.53
N PHE A 189 -16.61 9.24 -12.66
CA PHE A 189 -16.11 9.76 -13.93
C PHE A 189 -17.24 10.26 -14.80
N THR A 190 -17.15 11.49 -15.24
CA THR A 190 -18.14 12.10 -16.15
C THR A 190 -17.92 11.70 -17.61
N ASP A 191 -16.73 11.15 -17.92
CA ASP A 191 -16.34 10.69 -19.26
C ASP A 191 -16.38 9.16 -19.40
N VAL A 192 -17.05 8.46 -18.47
CA VAL A 192 -17.28 7.01 -18.50
C VAL A 192 -18.76 6.74 -18.25
N SER A 193 -19.45 6.23 -19.24
CA SER A 193 -20.88 5.92 -19.18
C SER A 193 -21.11 4.43 -19.01
N GLU A 194 -22.20 4.02 -18.34
CA GLU A 194 -22.62 2.62 -18.22
C GLU A 194 -22.86 1.94 -19.58
N LYS A 195 -23.08 2.72 -20.64
CA LYS A 195 -23.25 2.24 -22.01
C LYS A 195 -21.93 1.99 -22.74
N ASP A 196 -20.81 2.43 -22.18
CA ASP A 196 -19.50 2.24 -22.79
C ASP A 196 -19.06 0.78 -22.64
N TRP A 197 -18.49 0.24 -23.71
CA TRP A 197 -18.02 -1.16 -23.73
C TRP A 197 -16.96 -1.45 -22.66
N PHE A 198 -16.27 -0.43 -22.20
CA PHE A 198 -15.20 -0.50 -21.20
C PHE A 198 -15.68 -0.17 -19.77
N TYR A 199 -16.96 0.14 -19.56
CA TYR A 199 -17.47 0.61 -18.26
C TYR A 199 -17.08 -0.33 -17.11
N GLY A 200 -17.43 -1.62 -17.25
CA GLY A 200 -17.13 -2.62 -16.22
C GLY A 200 -15.62 -2.78 -15.98
N ASP A 201 -14.83 -2.76 -17.04
CA ASP A 201 -13.37 -2.87 -16.96
C ASP A 201 -12.74 -1.65 -16.26
N VAL A 202 -13.21 -0.44 -16.57
CA VAL A 202 -12.74 0.81 -15.96
C VAL A 202 -13.12 0.87 -14.49
N MET A 203 -14.36 0.52 -14.17
CA MET A 203 -14.80 0.50 -12.77
C MET A 203 -14.03 -0.54 -11.97
N PHE A 204 -13.80 -1.73 -12.53
CA PHE A 204 -13.01 -2.77 -11.89
C PHE A 204 -11.58 -2.30 -11.56
N VAL A 205 -10.84 -1.78 -12.54
CA VAL A 205 -9.46 -1.35 -12.28
C VAL A 205 -9.36 -0.12 -11.37
N TYR A 206 -10.38 0.74 -11.39
CA TYR A 206 -10.47 1.88 -10.50
C TYR A 206 -10.78 1.48 -9.06
N GLU A 207 -11.79 0.64 -8.85
CA GLU A 207 -12.21 0.16 -7.53
C GLU A 207 -11.12 -0.67 -6.84
N ASN A 208 -10.31 -1.37 -7.63
CA ASN A 208 -9.19 -2.15 -7.15
C ASN A 208 -7.85 -1.38 -7.09
N GLY A 209 -7.87 -0.08 -7.33
CA GLY A 209 -6.71 0.80 -7.21
C GLY A 209 -5.58 0.55 -8.21
N LEU A 210 -5.86 -0.20 -9.28
CA LEU A 210 -4.88 -0.50 -10.34
C LEU A 210 -4.68 0.70 -11.25
N MET A 211 -5.78 1.35 -11.63
CA MET A 211 -5.75 2.57 -12.43
C MET A 211 -6.60 3.65 -11.77
N LEU A 212 -6.03 4.84 -11.63
CA LEU A 212 -6.74 6.01 -11.12
C LEU A 212 -7.25 6.89 -12.28
N GLY A 213 -8.16 7.81 -11.99
CA GLY A 213 -8.53 8.87 -12.93
C GLY A 213 -7.35 9.79 -13.26
N THR A 214 -7.43 10.48 -14.38
CA THR A 214 -6.50 11.58 -14.72
C THR A 214 -6.85 12.85 -13.93
N SER A 215 -8.08 12.90 -13.40
CA SER A 215 -8.53 13.87 -12.42
C SER A 215 -9.56 13.22 -11.48
N LYS A 216 -10.11 13.98 -10.54
CA LYS A 216 -11.18 13.50 -9.64
C LYS A 216 -12.43 13.02 -10.38
N THR A 217 -12.71 13.58 -11.55
CA THR A 217 -13.95 13.35 -12.31
C THR A 217 -13.71 12.83 -13.73
N LEU A 218 -12.47 12.61 -14.14
CA LEU A 218 -12.13 12.11 -15.48
C LEU A 218 -11.24 10.87 -15.37
N PHE A 219 -11.61 9.82 -16.09
CA PHE A 219 -10.77 8.65 -16.30
C PHE A 219 -9.90 8.78 -17.54
N SER A 220 -10.35 9.55 -18.52
CA SER A 220 -9.76 9.70 -19.86
C SER A 220 -9.62 8.37 -20.59
N PRO A 221 -10.73 7.62 -20.83
CA PRO A 221 -10.69 6.25 -21.35
C PRO A 221 -10.06 6.16 -22.75
N HIS A 222 -10.21 7.19 -23.56
CA HIS A 222 -9.64 7.29 -24.91
C HIS A 222 -8.23 7.90 -24.94
N GLY A 223 -7.75 8.40 -23.79
CA GLY A 223 -6.39 8.91 -23.65
C GLY A 223 -5.36 7.79 -23.82
N THR A 224 -4.19 8.13 -24.33
CA THR A 224 -3.06 7.18 -24.44
C THR A 224 -2.46 6.92 -23.06
N ALA A 225 -2.06 5.68 -22.82
CA ALA A 225 -1.27 5.37 -21.63
C ALA A 225 0.22 5.39 -21.96
N THR A 226 1.02 5.81 -21.00
CA THR A 226 2.47 5.85 -21.14
C THR A 226 3.12 4.57 -20.59
N ARG A 227 4.38 4.35 -20.98
CA ARG A 227 5.19 3.23 -20.50
C ARG A 227 5.40 3.28 -18.99
N GLY A 228 5.60 4.49 -18.42
CA GLY A 228 5.69 4.71 -16.98
C GLY A 228 4.40 4.36 -16.23
N MET A 229 3.24 4.68 -16.81
CA MET A 229 1.94 4.26 -16.25
C MET A 229 1.82 2.74 -16.20
N MET A 230 2.17 2.04 -17.28
CA MET A 230 2.07 0.58 -17.31
C MET A 230 3.02 -0.09 -16.33
N ALA A 231 4.26 0.39 -16.21
CA ALA A 231 5.21 -0.09 -15.20
C ALA A 231 4.62 0.05 -13.78
N THR A 232 4.02 1.19 -13.49
CA THR A 232 3.42 1.48 -12.18
C THR A 232 2.21 0.59 -11.88
N ILE A 233 1.39 0.27 -12.87
CA ILE A 233 0.25 -0.64 -12.71
C ILE A 233 0.74 -2.03 -12.31
N LEU A 234 1.71 -2.61 -13.03
CA LEU A 234 2.24 -3.94 -12.71
C LEU A 234 2.96 -3.97 -11.36
N TRP A 235 3.70 -2.92 -11.05
CA TRP A 235 4.34 -2.77 -9.75
C TRP A 235 3.33 -2.72 -8.60
N ARG A 236 2.20 -2.01 -8.77
CA ARG A 236 1.09 -1.98 -7.81
C ARG A 236 0.41 -3.35 -7.68
N MET A 237 0.26 -4.09 -8.77
CA MET A 237 -0.25 -5.46 -8.71
C MET A 237 0.58 -6.37 -7.80
N GLU A 238 1.88 -6.14 -7.72
CA GLU A 238 2.79 -6.90 -6.83
C GLU A 238 2.91 -6.30 -5.41
N GLY A 239 2.08 -5.32 -5.07
CA GLY A 239 2.08 -4.67 -3.75
C GLY A 239 3.17 -3.62 -3.59
N SER A 240 3.64 -3.03 -4.67
CA SER A 240 4.65 -1.96 -4.69
C SER A 240 5.97 -2.33 -3.99
N PRO A 241 6.60 -3.45 -4.37
CA PRO A 241 7.84 -3.90 -3.74
C PRO A 241 8.98 -2.90 -3.95
N VAL A 242 9.83 -2.73 -2.94
CA VAL A 242 11.02 -1.87 -3.05
C VAL A 242 11.99 -2.49 -4.07
N PRO A 243 12.45 -1.73 -5.07
CA PRO A 243 13.50 -2.20 -5.97
C PRO A 243 14.77 -2.56 -5.21
N LYS A 244 15.46 -3.62 -5.62
CA LYS A 244 16.75 -4.05 -5.02
C LYS A 244 17.93 -3.31 -5.64
N GLY A 245 17.81 -2.98 -6.92
CA GLY A 245 18.82 -2.28 -7.71
C GLY A 245 18.63 -0.78 -7.75
N LYS A 246 19.58 -0.12 -8.40
CA LYS A 246 19.47 1.31 -8.75
C LYS A 246 18.86 1.43 -10.14
N ASN A 247 18.13 2.52 -10.36
CA ASN A 247 17.68 2.89 -11.70
C ASN A 247 18.89 3.02 -12.64
N SER A 248 18.84 2.35 -13.78
CA SER A 248 19.87 2.37 -14.82
C SER A 248 19.52 3.30 -15.99
N PHE A 249 18.33 3.90 -15.99
CA PHE A 249 17.85 4.73 -17.10
C PHE A 249 18.11 6.20 -16.84
N THR A 250 18.72 6.88 -17.79
CA THR A 250 19.10 8.29 -17.68
C THR A 250 17.94 9.26 -17.85
N ASP A 251 16.83 8.80 -18.39
CA ASP A 251 15.59 9.55 -18.60
C ASP A 251 14.51 9.25 -17.53
N VAL A 252 14.89 8.57 -16.46
CA VAL A 252 14.02 8.27 -15.30
C VAL A 252 14.60 8.97 -14.08
N GLU A 253 14.05 10.14 -13.75
CA GLU A 253 14.43 10.89 -12.57
C GLU A 253 13.97 10.18 -11.29
N ALA A 254 14.83 10.09 -10.27
CA ALA A 254 14.59 9.35 -9.04
C ALA A 254 13.35 9.83 -8.24
N GLU A 255 13.02 11.12 -8.38
CA GLU A 255 11.90 11.75 -7.66
C GLU A 255 10.54 11.55 -8.35
N LYS A 256 10.51 10.99 -9.54
CA LYS A 256 9.26 10.78 -10.28
C LYS A 256 8.47 9.61 -9.72
N TRP A 257 7.16 9.75 -9.74
CA TRP A 257 6.20 8.76 -9.21
C TRP A 257 6.33 7.35 -9.81
N TYR A 258 6.92 7.23 -11.01
CA TYR A 258 7.12 5.97 -11.71
C TYR A 258 8.53 5.37 -11.49
N ALA A 259 9.45 6.07 -10.82
CA ALA A 259 10.87 5.68 -10.78
C ALA A 259 11.09 4.30 -10.16
N ASP A 260 10.52 4.05 -8.99
CA ASP A 260 10.60 2.75 -8.31
C ASP A 260 9.95 1.64 -9.15
N ALA A 261 8.80 1.92 -9.76
CA ALA A 261 8.07 0.97 -10.59
C ALA A 261 8.87 0.57 -11.84
N ILE A 262 9.49 1.54 -12.49
CA ILE A 262 10.35 1.29 -13.66
C ILE A 262 11.57 0.48 -13.25
N THR A 263 12.24 0.85 -12.17
CA THR A 263 13.40 0.12 -11.66
C THR A 263 13.03 -1.33 -11.33
N TRP A 264 11.93 -1.53 -10.61
CA TRP A 264 11.46 -2.86 -10.24
C TRP A 264 11.07 -3.72 -11.46
N THR A 265 10.34 -3.16 -12.41
CA THR A 265 9.92 -3.91 -13.61
C THR A 265 11.10 -4.27 -14.50
N ALA A 266 12.12 -3.43 -14.56
CA ALA A 266 13.35 -3.67 -15.32
C ALA A 266 14.21 -4.77 -14.67
N GLU A 267 14.43 -4.71 -13.36
CA GLU A 267 15.23 -5.72 -12.65
C GLU A 267 14.61 -7.13 -12.66
N ASN A 268 13.28 -7.20 -12.82
CA ASN A 268 12.56 -8.47 -12.94
C ASN A 268 12.30 -8.91 -14.40
N GLY A 269 12.90 -8.22 -15.38
CA GLY A 269 12.80 -8.58 -16.79
C GLY A 269 11.42 -8.38 -17.43
N ILE A 270 10.50 -7.68 -16.72
CA ILE A 270 9.11 -7.46 -17.20
C ILE A 270 9.10 -6.36 -18.25
N PHE A 271 9.82 -5.28 -18.00
CA PHE A 271 9.82 -4.10 -18.85
C PHE A 271 11.25 -3.70 -19.23
N ALA A 272 11.59 -3.79 -20.51
CA ALA A 272 12.89 -3.37 -21.00
C ALA A 272 12.87 -1.92 -21.51
N GLY A 273 14.00 -1.23 -21.42
CA GLY A 273 14.22 0.04 -22.09
C GLY A 273 14.39 -0.12 -23.61
N TYR A 274 14.57 1.01 -24.30
CA TYR A 274 14.87 1.05 -25.74
C TYR A 274 16.37 0.79 -26.06
N GLY A 275 17.17 0.41 -25.08
CA GLY A 275 18.63 0.35 -25.16
C GLY A 275 19.28 1.71 -24.86
N LYS A 276 20.61 1.72 -24.73
CA LYS A 276 21.41 2.94 -24.43
C LYS A 276 20.86 3.75 -23.24
N ASP A 277 20.49 3.06 -22.16
CA ASP A 277 20.05 3.66 -20.89
C ASP A 277 18.80 4.55 -21.00
N LYS A 278 17.91 4.28 -21.96
CA LYS A 278 16.65 4.99 -22.16
C LYS A 278 15.45 4.08 -21.91
N PHE A 279 14.52 4.53 -21.09
CA PHE A 279 13.26 3.84 -20.83
C PHE A 279 12.08 4.40 -21.63
N GLY A 280 12.03 5.72 -21.82
CA GLY A 280 10.90 6.43 -22.41
C GLY A 280 9.65 6.41 -21.50
N PRO A 281 9.72 6.95 -20.26
CA PRO A 281 8.60 6.83 -19.31
C PRO A 281 7.32 7.51 -19.77
N ASP A 282 7.45 8.60 -20.52
CA ASP A 282 6.33 9.39 -21.01
C ASP A 282 5.89 9.01 -22.44
N ASP A 283 6.60 8.06 -23.08
CA ASP A 283 6.24 7.61 -24.41
C ASP A 283 4.93 6.80 -24.37
N PRO A 284 4.03 7.00 -25.36
CA PRO A 284 2.84 6.18 -25.53
C PRO A 284 3.21 4.72 -25.74
N ILE A 285 2.46 3.81 -25.12
CA ILE A 285 2.66 2.37 -25.32
C ILE A 285 1.87 1.88 -26.51
N THR A 286 2.50 1.11 -27.43
CA THR A 286 1.80 0.48 -28.53
C THR A 286 1.12 -0.82 -28.09
N ARG A 287 0.13 -1.28 -28.88
CA ARG A 287 -0.60 -2.51 -28.56
C ARG A 287 0.28 -3.76 -28.60
N GLU A 288 1.25 -3.84 -29.52
CA GLU A 288 2.22 -4.95 -29.51
C GLU A 288 3.20 -4.89 -28.33
N GLN A 289 3.60 -3.67 -27.91
CA GLN A 289 4.40 -3.49 -26.70
C GLN A 289 3.61 -3.92 -25.46
N LEU A 290 2.33 -3.57 -25.39
CA LEU A 290 1.44 -3.98 -24.31
C LEU A 290 1.35 -5.52 -24.22
N ALA A 291 1.17 -6.20 -25.37
CA ALA A 291 1.17 -7.66 -25.42
C ALA A 291 2.50 -8.25 -24.93
N ALA A 292 3.63 -7.67 -25.36
CA ALA A 292 4.96 -8.13 -24.95
C ALA A 292 5.20 -7.98 -23.43
N ILE A 293 4.69 -6.91 -22.85
CA ILE A 293 4.80 -6.66 -21.40
C ILE A 293 3.96 -7.67 -20.61
N PHE A 294 2.71 -7.90 -21.00
CA PHE A 294 1.88 -8.90 -20.34
C PHE A 294 2.42 -10.32 -20.49
N TYR A 295 3.02 -10.64 -21.63
CA TYR A 295 3.68 -11.92 -21.87
C TYR A 295 4.85 -12.12 -20.89
N ARG A 296 5.74 -11.12 -20.74
CA ARG A 296 6.86 -11.17 -19.81
C ARG A 296 6.40 -11.16 -18.35
N TYR A 297 5.32 -10.43 -18.05
CA TYR A 297 4.74 -10.46 -16.72
C TYR A 297 4.14 -11.83 -16.38
N ALA A 298 3.47 -12.47 -17.34
CA ALA A 298 2.98 -13.84 -17.20
C ALA A 298 4.12 -14.85 -17.00
N ASP A 299 5.25 -14.67 -17.72
CA ASP A 299 6.48 -15.45 -17.53
C ASP A 299 7.07 -15.25 -16.12
N TYR A 300 7.22 -14.02 -15.69
CA TYR A 300 7.62 -13.66 -14.32
C TYR A 300 6.75 -14.35 -13.26
N LYS A 301 5.44 -14.39 -13.49
CA LYS A 301 4.50 -15.13 -12.63
C LYS A 301 4.57 -16.65 -12.85
N GLY A 302 5.27 -17.14 -13.89
CA GLY A 302 5.38 -18.56 -14.28
C GLY A 302 4.04 -19.14 -14.72
N TYR A 303 3.24 -18.36 -15.42
CA TYR A 303 2.02 -18.84 -16.04
C TYR A 303 2.28 -19.55 -17.37
N ASP A 304 1.28 -20.31 -17.84
CA ASP A 304 1.39 -21.03 -19.11
C ASP A 304 1.43 -20.05 -20.29
N LEU A 305 2.52 -20.11 -21.03
CA LEU A 305 2.78 -19.30 -22.24
C LEU A 305 2.63 -20.09 -23.53
N THR A 306 2.21 -21.35 -23.48
CA THR A 306 2.14 -22.24 -24.64
C THR A 306 0.94 -21.95 -25.56
N VAL A 307 -0.05 -21.25 -25.06
CA VAL A 307 -1.27 -20.91 -25.81
C VAL A 307 -0.92 -20.00 -26.99
N LYS A 308 -1.37 -20.40 -28.21
CA LYS A 308 -1.15 -19.64 -29.45
C LYS A 308 -2.46 -19.34 -30.13
N GLY A 309 -2.76 -18.06 -30.36
CA GLY A 309 -3.88 -17.61 -31.16
C GLY A 309 -3.53 -17.56 -32.65
N ASN A 310 -4.52 -17.82 -33.51
CA ASN A 310 -4.36 -17.61 -34.93
C ASN A 310 -4.42 -16.11 -35.25
N LEU A 311 -3.32 -15.55 -35.76
CA LEU A 311 -3.21 -14.15 -36.17
C LEU A 311 -3.67 -13.93 -37.63
N ASP A 312 -3.73 -14.96 -38.47
CA ASP A 312 -4.04 -14.84 -39.92
C ASP A 312 -5.45 -14.29 -40.18
N LYS A 313 -6.34 -14.36 -39.20
CA LYS A 313 -7.66 -13.76 -39.25
C LYS A 313 -7.65 -12.22 -39.23
N PHE A 314 -6.53 -11.60 -38.91
CA PHE A 314 -6.39 -10.16 -38.84
C PHE A 314 -5.63 -9.63 -40.05
N LYS A 315 -6.19 -8.60 -40.69
CA LYS A 315 -5.70 -8.07 -41.96
C LYS A 315 -4.34 -7.39 -41.87
N ASP A 316 -3.91 -7.05 -40.69
CA ASP A 316 -2.68 -6.33 -40.37
C ASP A 316 -1.70 -7.14 -39.50
N ALA A 317 -1.84 -8.47 -39.54
CA ALA A 317 -0.96 -9.38 -38.82
C ALA A 317 0.51 -9.29 -39.34
N ASP A 318 0.70 -8.93 -40.58
CA ASP A 318 2.00 -8.68 -41.20
C ASP A 318 2.73 -7.45 -40.65
N LYS A 319 1.99 -6.53 -40.02
CA LYS A 319 2.58 -5.32 -39.39
C LYS A 319 3.12 -5.56 -37.99
N ILE A 320 2.94 -6.77 -37.41
CA ILE A 320 3.48 -7.12 -36.12
C ILE A 320 5.01 -7.27 -36.26
N THR A 321 5.77 -6.52 -35.44
CA THR A 321 7.22 -6.66 -35.40
C THR A 321 7.66 -8.03 -34.88
N ASP A 322 8.80 -8.51 -35.36
CA ASP A 322 9.26 -9.89 -35.03
C ASP A 322 9.37 -10.15 -33.55
N TYR A 323 9.85 -9.17 -32.77
CA TYR A 323 9.98 -9.33 -31.31
C TYR A 323 8.65 -9.54 -30.60
N ALA A 324 7.55 -9.06 -31.18
CA ALA A 324 6.22 -9.10 -30.56
C ALA A 324 5.35 -10.27 -31.04
N LYS A 325 5.74 -10.98 -32.09
CA LYS A 325 4.90 -12.06 -32.71
C LYS A 325 4.46 -13.11 -31.70
N THR A 326 5.39 -13.65 -30.92
CA THR A 326 5.06 -14.67 -29.91
C THR A 326 4.12 -14.12 -28.83
N ALA A 327 4.39 -12.92 -28.36
CA ALA A 327 3.56 -12.27 -27.34
C ALA A 327 2.15 -11.96 -27.87
N MET A 328 2.04 -11.50 -29.12
CA MET A 328 0.75 -11.23 -29.77
C MET A 328 -0.05 -12.52 -29.98
N GLN A 329 0.61 -13.62 -30.43
CA GLN A 329 -0.04 -14.93 -30.53
C GLN A 329 -0.59 -15.40 -29.18
N TRP A 330 0.23 -15.28 -28.13
CA TRP A 330 -0.19 -15.62 -26.78
C TRP A 330 -1.34 -14.73 -26.29
N ALA A 331 -1.23 -13.42 -26.43
CA ALA A 331 -2.24 -12.47 -25.94
C ALA A 331 -3.60 -12.67 -26.64
N VAL A 332 -3.60 -12.96 -27.94
CA VAL A 332 -4.81 -13.28 -28.70
C VAL A 332 -5.35 -14.66 -28.31
N GLY A 333 -4.50 -15.68 -28.27
CA GLY A 333 -4.89 -17.05 -27.89
C GLY A 333 -5.41 -17.15 -26.48
N SER A 334 -4.85 -16.37 -25.57
CA SER A 334 -5.28 -16.28 -24.18
C SER A 334 -6.57 -15.46 -23.99
N GLY A 335 -7.09 -14.81 -25.04
CA GLY A 335 -8.26 -13.95 -24.96
C GLY A 335 -8.03 -12.59 -24.31
N LEU A 336 -6.78 -12.27 -23.95
CA LEU A 336 -6.42 -11.01 -23.31
C LEU A 336 -6.52 -9.83 -24.28
N MET A 337 -6.00 -10.03 -25.50
CA MET A 337 -6.08 -9.01 -26.54
C MET A 337 -7.12 -9.39 -27.58
N LYS A 338 -8.05 -8.48 -27.81
CA LYS A 338 -9.07 -8.59 -28.86
C LYS A 338 -8.74 -7.66 -30.02
N GLY A 339 -9.18 -8.02 -31.23
CA GLY A 339 -9.09 -7.15 -32.38
C GLY A 339 -10.01 -5.94 -32.29
N LYS A 340 -9.74 -4.96 -33.12
CA LYS A 340 -10.59 -3.78 -33.37
C LYS A 340 -11.56 -4.04 -34.50
N SER A 341 -12.46 -3.10 -34.79
CA SER A 341 -13.36 -3.13 -35.94
C SER A 341 -12.57 -3.32 -37.24
N GLY A 342 -13.17 -4.02 -38.21
CA GLY A 342 -12.52 -4.31 -39.49
C GLY A 342 -11.51 -5.46 -39.46
N ASN A 343 -11.49 -6.29 -38.42
CA ASN A 343 -10.54 -7.38 -38.21
C ASN A 343 -9.08 -6.91 -38.18
N LEU A 344 -8.78 -5.89 -37.38
CA LEU A 344 -7.45 -5.34 -37.20
C LEU A 344 -6.95 -5.62 -35.78
N LEU A 345 -5.66 -5.90 -35.62
CA LEU A 345 -4.98 -5.93 -34.34
C LEU A 345 -4.43 -4.55 -33.95
N ASP A 346 -4.10 -3.74 -34.97
CA ASP A 346 -3.49 -2.42 -34.82
C ASP A 346 -2.22 -2.45 -33.95
N PRO A 347 -1.23 -3.31 -34.31
CA PRO A 347 -0.09 -3.57 -33.42
C PRO A 347 0.75 -2.33 -33.12
N GLN A 348 0.88 -1.44 -34.10
CA GLN A 348 1.63 -0.18 -33.97
C GLN A 348 0.78 0.97 -33.41
N GLY A 349 -0.54 0.81 -33.35
CA GLY A 349 -1.42 1.79 -32.72
C GLY A 349 -1.19 1.88 -31.22
N THR A 350 -1.34 3.08 -30.66
CA THR A 350 -1.21 3.30 -29.23
C THR A 350 -2.38 2.69 -28.46
N ALA A 351 -2.09 2.05 -27.36
CA ALA A 351 -3.11 1.52 -26.46
C ALA A 351 -3.77 2.65 -25.66
N THR A 352 -5.09 2.65 -25.64
CA THR A 352 -5.86 3.57 -24.81
C THR A 352 -5.92 3.08 -23.35
N ARG A 353 -6.22 3.99 -22.44
CA ARG A 353 -6.41 3.64 -21.02
C ARG A 353 -7.55 2.64 -20.82
N ALA A 354 -8.64 2.74 -21.60
CA ALA A 354 -9.72 1.77 -21.57
C ALA A 354 -9.28 0.38 -22.06
N GLU A 355 -8.47 0.30 -23.11
CA GLU A 355 -7.93 -0.98 -23.60
C GLU A 355 -7.00 -1.65 -22.58
N ILE A 356 -6.20 -0.86 -21.86
CA ILE A 356 -5.37 -1.38 -20.76
C ILE A 356 -6.26 -1.88 -19.62
N ALA A 357 -7.27 -1.11 -19.22
CA ALA A 357 -8.21 -1.52 -18.17
C ALA A 357 -8.86 -2.87 -18.50
N ALA A 358 -9.33 -3.02 -19.74
CA ALA A 358 -9.94 -4.26 -20.22
C ALA A 358 -8.96 -5.45 -20.26
N MET A 359 -7.70 -5.19 -20.60
CA MET A 359 -6.70 -6.25 -20.65
C MET A 359 -6.26 -6.68 -19.24
N LEU A 360 -6.12 -5.73 -18.30
CA LEU A 360 -5.86 -5.99 -16.89
C LEU A 360 -6.98 -6.81 -16.24
N HIS A 361 -8.23 -6.41 -16.43
CA HIS A 361 -9.39 -7.12 -15.88
C HIS A 361 -9.42 -8.56 -16.36
N ARG A 362 -9.32 -8.80 -17.68
CA ARG A 362 -9.25 -10.15 -18.27
C ARG A 362 -8.06 -10.96 -17.76
N PHE A 363 -6.91 -10.32 -17.53
CA PHE A 363 -5.74 -11.00 -16.98
C PHE A 363 -6.01 -11.49 -15.55
N ILE A 364 -6.58 -10.63 -14.72
CA ILE A 364 -6.92 -10.95 -13.32
C ILE A 364 -7.97 -12.06 -13.26
N GLU A 365 -9.03 -11.97 -14.07
CA GLU A 365 -10.06 -13.02 -14.15
C GLU A 365 -9.50 -14.36 -14.65
N LYS A 366 -8.70 -14.33 -15.73
CA LYS A 366 -8.12 -15.53 -16.30
C LYS A 366 -7.28 -16.33 -15.33
N TYR A 367 -6.49 -15.66 -14.51
CA TYR A 367 -5.61 -16.29 -13.54
C TYR A 367 -6.21 -16.35 -12.14
N GLU A 368 -7.49 -15.98 -12.01
CA GLU A 368 -8.24 -16.00 -10.75
C GLU A 368 -7.48 -15.30 -9.60
N LEU A 369 -6.85 -14.17 -9.94
CA LEU A 369 -6.04 -13.44 -8.96
C LEU A 369 -6.94 -12.80 -7.90
N VAL A 370 -6.50 -12.88 -6.64
CA VAL A 370 -7.19 -12.24 -5.51
C VAL A 370 -6.25 -11.27 -4.81
N GLN A 371 -6.81 -10.22 -4.23
CA GLN A 371 -6.03 -9.33 -3.40
C GLN A 371 -5.72 -10.00 -2.05
N GLY A 372 -4.45 -9.97 -1.66
CA GLY A 372 -4.02 -10.61 -0.42
C GLY A 372 -2.54 -10.37 -0.13
N LYS A 373 -2.06 -10.92 0.98
CA LYS A 373 -0.63 -10.86 1.33
C LYS A 373 0.15 -11.85 0.49
N ALA A 374 1.06 -11.34 -0.32
CA ALA A 374 2.06 -12.15 -1.03
C ALA A 374 3.07 -12.75 -0.04
N PRO A 375 3.83 -13.81 -0.43
CA PRO A 375 5.01 -14.24 0.30
C PRO A 375 5.96 -13.04 0.50
N GLY A 376 6.24 -12.66 1.76
CA GLY A 376 6.94 -11.40 2.07
C GLY A 376 6.06 -10.33 2.72
N GLY A 377 4.74 -10.56 2.82
CA GLY A 377 3.84 -9.73 3.63
C GLY A 377 3.24 -8.51 2.93
N LEU A 378 3.63 -8.24 1.68
CA LEU A 378 3.09 -7.14 0.88
C LEU A 378 1.67 -7.47 0.39
N MET A 379 0.78 -6.48 0.41
CA MET A 379 -0.54 -6.61 -0.21
C MET A 379 -0.41 -6.46 -1.72
N GLY A 380 -0.86 -7.45 -2.45
CA GLY A 380 -0.82 -7.46 -3.90
C GLY A 380 -1.81 -8.45 -4.50
N TRP A 381 -1.77 -8.62 -5.82
CA TRP A 381 -2.57 -9.61 -6.52
C TRP A 381 -1.85 -10.96 -6.52
N ILE A 382 -2.40 -11.92 -5.81
CA ILE A 382 -1.83 -13.24 -5.61
C ILE A 382 -2.64 -14.31 -6.33
N ASP A 383 -1.95 -15.35 -6.79
CA ASP A 383 -2.58 -16.56 -7.30
C ASP A 383 -2.81 -17.53 -6.13
N PRO A 384 -4.09 -17.77 -5.72
CA PRO A 384 -4.39 -18.66 -4.61
C PRO A 384 -3.96 -20.11 -4.84
N LYS A 385 -3.86 -20.55 -6.09
CA LYS A 385 -3.44 -21.91 -6.46
C LYS A 385 -1.95 -22.11 -6.17
N ARG A 386 -1.13 -21.09 -6.41
CA ARG A 386 0.31 -21.12 -6.12
C ARG A 386 0.62 -21.05 -4.63
N LEU A 387 -0.15 -20.33 -3.85
CA LEU A 387 0.02 -20.31 -2.38
C LEU A 387 -0.16 -21.70 -1.76
N LYS A 388 -1.06 -22.53 -2.32
CA LYS A 388 -1.28 -23.91 -1.85
C LYS A 388 -0.11 -24.85 -2.18
N SER A 389 0.61 -24.61 -3.29
CA SER A 389 1.76 -25.44 -3.71
C SER A 389 3.07 -25.13 -2.95
N GLN A 390 3.15 -23.96 -2.29
CA GLN A 390 4.31 -23.53 -1.53
C GLN A 390 4.24 -23.84 -0.02
N ARG A 391 3.18 -24.52 0.46
CA ARG A 391 3.19 -25.04 1.83
C ARG A 391 4.26 -26.13 1.91
N PRO A 392 5.27 -26.03 2.80
CA PRO A 392 6.19 -27.13 3.02
C PRO A 392 5.36 -28.35 3.42
N ALA A 393 5.66 -29.50 2.81
CA ALA A 393 5.11 -30.76 3.28
C ALA A 393 5.42 -30.83 4.79
N THR A 394 4.38 -30.79 5.60
CA THR A 394 4.51 -31.05 7.03
C THR A 394 5.20 -32.41 7.14
N ALA A 395 6.41 -32.40 7.67
CA ALA A 395 7.11 -33.62 8.00
C ALA A 395 6.18 -34.42 8.92
N ALA A 396 5.67 -35.54 8.40
CA ALA A 396 5.03 -36.52 9.22
C ALA A 396 6.14 -37.10 10.11
N CYS A 397 6.07 -36.85 11.42
CA CYS A 397 6.67 -37.67 12.44
C CYS A 397 5.78 -38.87 12.73
#